data_06d4607e81af9c30ab5b8f346c414177
#
_entry.id   06d4607e81af9c30ab5b8f346c414177
#
_cell.length_a   1.000
_cell.length_b   1.000
_cell.length_c   1.000
_cell.angle_alpha   90.00
_cell.angle_beta   90.00
_cell.angle_gamma   90.00
#
_symmetry.space_group_name_H-M   'P 1'
#
loop_
_entity.id
_entity.type
_entity.pdbx_description
1 polymer ?
#
loop_
_entity_poly.entity_id
_entity_poly.type
_entity_poly.pdbx_seq_one_letter_code
_entity_poly.pdbx_strand_id
1 'polypeptide(L)'
;MIVGRLGWLVLGAILMGFGPWKSAQAEPSAGPAWQMFDLTLDSGTRTEIAGPFYYRQQRGTELTRAWPPFYSVCEDPKLGSREDNFLYPLFSRIAYGQETHWQFAQTLNVATGANPGQGDAKRFTIYPFYFQQRSTNASQNYTAVVPFYGHIKDRLMLHDVYFIMFPLYAETRKHDYVTDNYLYPIFSKRQGDHLAGWKFWPVAGSEHKDITRATNGFGDVSLVPGYDTSFVLWPFGFNTHTGLGSDNPEHTAGVIPFYTKTRSPQRDSTSVIWPLFTWTEDRQKGYHEWQGPWPLVIFTRGAGKHTDRVWPIFSQSRNATQESDSYLWPLYQYRGFHTDLVETKRQRVVFYLYESTVESNVVKGTFKKRLDMWPFFEWHRDEQGSTRLQVFAPVEPALNDQRGIERNWSPLWTVWRAQDNATNGCQSRSLLWNLYRSDTTPTTRKSSLLFGLFQYMHDGETDRVRCFYGLDFNLHKRVKLASETTSPMN
;
A
#
# COMPACT_ATOMS: atom_id res chain seq x y z
N MET A 1 17.49 -39.53 6.37
CA MET A 1 18.69 -38.71 6.23
C MET A 1 19.25 -38.72 4.80
N ILE A 2 18.41 -38.93 3.76
CA ILE A 2 18.84 -39.05 2.35
C ILE A 2 18.10 -38.06 1.44
N VAL A 3 17.03 -37.39 1.88
CA VAL A 3 16.23 -36.44 1.05
C VAL A 3 16.82 -35.03 1.01
N GLY A 4 17.79 -34.70 1.86
CA GLY A 4 18.37 -33.35 1.96
C GLY A 4 19.50 -33.05 0.94
N ARG A 5 20.02 -34.03 0.20
CA ARG A 5 21.19 -33.79 -0.69
C ARG A 5 20.87 -33.63 -2.18
N LEU A 6 19.68 -34.01 -2.63
CA LEU A 6 19.30 -33.83 -4.04
C LEU A 6 18.82 -32.40 -4.36
N GLY A 7 18.22 -31.69 -3.39
CA GLY A 7 17.77 -30.30 -3.60
C GLY A 7 18.90 -29.30 -3.79
N TRP A 8 20.07 -29.56 -3.24
CA TRP A 8 21.24 -28.67 -3.35
C TRP A 8 22.03 -28.80 -4.66
N LEU A 9 21.92 -29.94 -5.34
CA LEU A 9 22.62 -30.16 -6.61
C LEU A 9 21.92 -29.48 -7.80
N VAL A 10 20.60 -29.36 -7.77
CA VAL A 10 19.85 -28.65 -8.83
C VAL A 10 19.97 -27.14 -8.64
N LEU A 11 19.99 -26.65 -7.40
CA LEU A 11 20.21 -25.22 -7.10
C LEU A 11 21.66 -24.81 -7.38
N GLY A 12 22.63 -25.67 -7.16
CA GLY A 12 24.06 -25.43 -7.41
C GLY A 12 24.43 -25.30 -8.89
N ALA A 13 23.75 -26.03 -9.78
CA ALA A 13 24.01 -25.97 -11.22
C ALA A 13 23.49 -24.68 -11.89
N ILE A 14 22.48 -24.05 -11.31
CA ILE A 14 21.93 -22.78 -11.79
C ILE A 14 22.76 -21.58 -11.29
N LEU A 15 23.46 -21.73 -10.16
CA LEU A 15 24.25 -20.64 -9.54
C LEU A 15 25.70 -20.54 -10.02
N MET A 16 26.24 -21.54 -10.71
CA MET A 16 27.65 -21.53 -11.16
C MET A 16 27.92 -20.83 -12.51
N GLY A 17 26.89 -20.23 -13.13
CA GLY A 17 27.04 -19.59 -14.45
C GLY A 17 27.32 -18.09 -14.46
N PHE A 18 27.27 -17.38 -13.32
CA PHE A 18 27.34 -15.91 -13.32
C PHE A 18 28.41 -15.39 -12.36
N GLY A 19 29.66 -15.38 -12.83
CA GLY A 19 30.72 -14.56 -12.23
C GLY A 19 30.37 -13.05 -12.27
N PRO A 20 31.10 -12.19 -11.52
CA PRO A 20 30.82 -10.75 -11.50
C PRO A 20 31.10 -10.15 -12.89
N TRP A 21 30.04 -9.85 -13.62
CA TRP A 21 30.14 -9.14 -14.88
C TRP A 21 30.55 -7.70 -14.60
N LYS A 22 31.76 -7.34 -15.02
CA LYS A 22 32.22 -5.96 -15.08
C LYS A 22 31.29 -5.18 -15.98
N SER A 23 30.94 -3.97 -15.56
CA SER A 23 30.21 -2.98 -16.35
C SER A 23 31.09 -2.55 -17.56
N ALA A 24 31.04 -3.31 -18.65
CA ALA A 24 31.47 -2.83 -19.94
C ALA A 24 30.27 -2.20 -20.62
N GLN A 25 30.47 -1.06 -21.28
CA GLN A 25 29.52 -0.47 -22.21
C GLN A 25 28.98 -1.58 -23.10
N ALA A 26 27.69 -1.88 -22.99
CA ALA A 26 27.11 -3.05 -23.61
C ALA A 26 27.04 -2.85 -25.13
N GLU A 27 27.99 -3.43 -25.84
CA GLU A 27 27.73 -3.77 -27.23
C GLU A 27 26.52 -4.71 -27.29
N PRO A 28 25.63 -4.57 -28.30
CA PRO A 28 24.44 -5.41 -28.40
C PRO A 28 24.89 -6.88 -28.53
N SER A 29 24.78 -7.62 -27.44
CA SER A 29 25.17 -9.02 -27.43
C SER A 29 24.20 -9.82 -28.30
N ALA A 30 24.73 -10.41 -29.36
CA ALA A 30 24.00 -11.30 -30.23
C ALA A 30 24.05 -12.73 -29.66
N GLY A 31 22.90 -13.25 -29.27
CA GLY A 31 22.75 -14.65 -28.90
C GLY A 31 21.40 -15.19 -29.36
N PRO A 32 21.30 -16.41 -29.86
CA PRO A 32 20.05 -17.02 -30.25
C PRO A 32 19.15 -17.21 -28.99
N ALA A 33 17.91 -16.80 -29.06
CA ALA A 33 16.88 -16.93 -27.99
C ALA A 33 17.11 -16.14 -26.68
N TRP A 34 18.30 -15.58 -26.44
CA TRP A 34 18.67 -14.91 -25.18
C TRP A 34 19.05 -13.44 -25.44
N GLN A 35 18.33 -12.79 -26.29
CA GLN A 35 18.63 -11.39 -26.57
C GLN A 35 18.43 -10.54 -25.34
N MET A 36 19.45 -9.75 -25.04
CA MET A 36 19.45 -8.78 -23.98
C MET A 36 18.92 -7.45 -24.48
N PHE A 37 17.94 -6.90 -23.77
CA PHE A 37 17.38 -5.58 -24.04
C PHE A 37 17.63 -4.68 -22.84
N ASP A 38 18.19 -3.51 -23.09
CA ASP A 38 18.37 -2.46 -22.09
C ASP A 38 17.32 -1.38 -22.27
N LEU A 39 16.58 -1.14 -21.19
CA LEU A 39 15.56 -0.11 -21.08
C LEU A 39 16.09 1.01 -20.20
N THR A 40 16.03 2.22 -20.69
CA THR A 40 16.26 3.41 -19.86
C THR A 40 14.94 3.84 -19.25
N LEU A 41 14.84 3.73 -17.93
CA LEU A 41 13.69 4.14 -17.14
C LEU A 41 13.90 5.56 -16.61
N ASP A 42 12.83 6.18 -16.06
CA ASP A 42 12.89 7.52 -15.46
C ASP A 42 13.98 7.67 -14.40
N SER A 43 14.13 6.66 -13.56
CA SER A 43 15.07 6.67 -12.44
C SER A 43 16.16 5.60 -12.54
N GLY A 44 16.40 5.03 -13.74
CA GLY A 44 17.40 3.98 -13.89
C GLY A 44 17.30 3.19 -15.17
N THR A 45 17.85 1.99 -15.14
CA THR A 45 17.94 1.09 -16.30
C THR A 45 17.31 -0.25 -15.99
N ARG A 46 16.75 -0.91 -16.99
CA ARG A 46 16.24 -2.27 -16.90
C ARG A 46 16.76 -3.10 -18.06
N THR A 47 17.42 -4.20 -17.75
CA THR A 47 17.89 -5.19 -18.73
C THR A 47 16.94 -6.39 -18.68
N GLU A 48 16.43 -6.81 -19.83
CA GLU A 48 15.55 -7.98 -19.98
C GLU A 48 16.20 -9.03 -20.86
N ILE A 49 16.09 -10.31 -20.49
CA ILE A 49 16.60 -11.46 -21.23
C ILE A 49 15.49 -12.50 -21.35
N ALA A 50 15.34 -13.09 -22.55
CA ALA A 50 14.24 -14.03 -22.83
C ALA A 50 12.85 -13.45 -22.55
N GLY A 51 12.59 -12.26 -23.07
CA GLY A 51 11.36 -11.53 -22.77
C GLY A 51 11.29 -11.09 -21.29
N PRO A 52 10.14 -11.26 -20.63
CA PRO A 52 9.98 -10.88 -19.23
C PRO A 52 10.42 -11.96 -18.24
N PHE A 53 10.90 -13.13 -18.72
CA PHE A 53 11.21 -14.26 -17.83
C PHE A 53 12.48 -14.05 -17.01
N TYR A 54 13.34 -13.14 -17.39
CA TYR A 54 14.41 -12.63 -16.54
C TYR A 54 14.60 -11.14 -16.77
N TYR A 55 14.70 -10.39 -15.70
CA TYR A 55 15.12 -8.99 -15.77
C TYR A 55 15.98 -8.56 -14.58
N ARG A 56 16.83 -7.59 -14.83
CA ARG A 56 17.58 -6.83 -13.85
C ARG A 56 17.21 -5.36 -14.01
N GLN A 57 16.79 -4.72 -12.92
CA GLN A 57 16.41 -3.31 -12.91
C GLN A 57 17.18 -2.58 -11.82
N GLN A 58 17.69 -1.42 -12.14
CA GLN A 58 18.33 -0.53 -11.20
C GLN A 58 17.58 0.79 -11.19
N ARG A 59 17.13 1.22 -10.01
CA ARG A 59 16.48 2.52 -9.77
C ARG A 59 17.21 3.22 -8.63
N GLY A 60 18.03 4.22 -8.94
CA GLY A 60 18.88 4.86 -7.94
C GLY A 60 19.80 3.83 -7.27
N THR A 61 19.62 3.59 -5.97
CA THR A 61 20.36 2.58 -5.19
C THR A 61 19.67 1.21 -5.13
N GLU A 62 18.41 1.13 -5.49
CA GLU A 62 17.63 -0.11 -5.50
C GLU A 62 17.98 -0.98 -6.71
N LEU A 63 18.37 -2.21 -6.47
CA LEU A 63 18.66 -3.22 -7.48
C LEU A 63 17.65 -4.37 -7.37
N THR A 64 16.86 -4.55 -8.43
CA THR A 64 15.92 -5.67 -8.55
C THR A 64 16.42 -6.68 -9.58
N ARG A 65 16.34 -7.96 -9.24
CA ARG A 65 16.53 -9.10 -10.17
C ARG A 65 15.33 -10.02 -10.05
N ALA A 66 14.76 -10.45 -11.16
CA ALA A 66 13.57 -11.28 -11.11
C ALA A 66 13.53 -12.33 -12.22
N TRP A 67 12.96 -13.48 -11.90
CA TRP A 67 12.52 -14.56 -12.79
C TRP A 67 11.01 -14.77 -12.59
N PRO A 68 10.17 -13.90 -13.14
CA PRO A 68 8.73 -14.00 -12.99
C PRO A 68 8.17 -15.35 -13.48
N PRO A 69 7.23 -15.99 -12.78
CA PRO A 69 6.70 -15.62 -11.45
C PRO A 69 7.48 -16.26 -10.27
N PHE A 70 8.55 -16.99 -10.54
CA PHE A 70 9.16 -17.93 -9.60
C PHE A 70 9.95 -17.24 -8.50
N TYR A 71 10.77 -16.27 -8.85
CA TYR A 71 11.68 -15.63 -7.88
C TYR A 71 11.94 -14.18 -8.22
N SER A 72 12.02 -13.34 -7.20
CA SER A 72 12.56 -11.99 -7.33
C SER A 72 13.32 -11.56 -6.09
N VAL A 73 14.33 -10.75 -6.28
CA VAL A 73 15.10 -10.10 -5.21
C VAL A 73 15.18 -8.60 -5.49
N CYS A 74 14.96 -7.81 -4.45
CA CYS A 74 15.09 -6.37 -4.46
C CYS A 74 16.03 -5.98 -3.31
N GLU A 75 17.11 -5.29 -3.64
CA GLU A 75 18.16 -4.89 -2.69
C GLU A 75 18.34 -3.37 -2.75
N ASP A 76 18.36 -2.70 -1.60
CA ASP A 76 18.81 -1.31 -1.48
C ASP A 76 19.98 -1.24 -0.48
N PRO A 77 21.23 -1.14 -0.97
CA PRO A 77 22.40 -1.08 -0.11
C PRO A 77 22.45 0.15 0.80
N LYS A 78 21.83 1.29 0.40
CA LYS A 78 21.79 2.49 1.25
C LYS A 78 20.88 2.32 2.46
N LEU A 79 19.77 1.63 2.27
CA LEU A 79 18.82 1.33 3.35
C LEU A 79 19.18 0.05 4.09
N GLY A 80 20.15 -0.72 3.61
CA GLY A 80 20.47 -2.05 4.14
C GLY A 80 19.27 -3.01 4.04
N SER A 81 18.41 -2.81 3.02
CA SER A 81 17.19 -3.60 2.85
C SER A 81 17.35 -4.61 1.73
N ARG A 82 16.77 -5.78 1.94
CA ARG A 82 16.68 -6.86 0.95
C ARG A 82 15.34 -7.57 1.07
N GLU A 83 14.66 -7.73 -0.05
CA GLU A 83 13.41 -8.47 -0.17
C GLU A 83 13.58 -9.58 -1.19
N ASP A 84 13.46 -10.84 -0.77
CA ASP A 84 13.43 -12.03 -1.59
C ASP A 84 12.00 -12.55 -1.65
N ASN A 85 11.45 -12.78 -2.83
CA ASN A 85 10.13 -13.36 -3.04
C ASN A 85 10.24 -14.64 -3.86
N PHE A 86 9.55 -15.69 -3.41
CA PHE A 86 9.44 -16.93 -4.15
C PHE A 86 7.96 -17.26 -4.37
N LEU A 87 7.54 -17.37 -5.63
CA LEU A 87 6.14 -17.52 -6.02
C LEU A 87 5.23 -16.56 -5.25
N TYR A 88 5.58 -15.26 -5.28
CA TYR A 88 4.85 -14.24 -4.53
C TYR A 88 3.32 -14.35 -4.73
N PRO A 89 2.48 -14.32 -3.68
CA PRO A 89 2.79 -14.01 -2.27
C PRO A 89 3.02 -15.24 -1.37
N LEU A 90 3.34 -16.42 -1.92
CA LEU A 90 3.46 -17.64 -1.11
C LEU A 90 4.62 -17.58 -0.14
N PHE A 91 5.77 -17.10 -0.59
CA PHE A 91 6.95 -17.01 0.26
C PHE A 91 7.66 -15.67 0.06
N SER A 92 7.95 -14.99 1.14
CA SER A 92 8.71 -13.73 1.14
C SER A 92 9.72 -13.71 2.30
N ARG A 93 10.88 -13.15 2.04
CA ARG A 93 11.89 -12.82 3.03
C ARG A 93 12.21 -11.35 2.92
N ILE A 94 12.06 -10.62 4.00
CA ILE A 94 12.42 -9.20 4.08
C ILE A 94 13.51 -9.06 5.13
N ALA A 95 14.66 -8.54 4.75
CA ALA A 95 15.76 -8.21 5.65
C ALA A 95 15.96 -6.69 5.67
N TYR A 96 16.15 -6.13 6.86
CA TYR A 96 16.44 -4.72 7.07
C TYR A 96 17.50 -4.59 8.17
N GLY A 97 18.72 -4.22 7.79
CA GLY A 97 19.86 -4.24 8.69
C GLY A 97 20.09 -5.66 9.23
N GLN A 98 19.97 -5.82 10.55
CA GLN A 98 20.09 -7.13 11.22
C GLN A 98 18.75 -7.87 11.36
N GLU A 99 17.63 -7.22 11.11
CA GLU A 99 16.32 -7.85 11.19
C GLU A 99 16.00 -8.63 9.91
N THR A 100 15.45 -9.83 10.08
CA THR A 100 15.00 -10.67 8.97
C THR A 100 13.61 -11.22 9.28
N HIS A 101 12.69 -11.02 8.36
CA HIS A 101 11.32 -11.52 8.42
C HIS A 101 11.08 -12.52 7.29
N TRP A 102 10.69 -13.72 7.66
CA TRP A 102 10.28 -14.77 6.73
C TRP A 102 8.77 -14.93 6.82
N GLN A 103 8.11 -14.96 5.70
CA GLN A 103 6.66 -15.10 5.62
C GLN A 103 6.31 -16.21 4.62
N PHE A 104 5.46 -17.14 5.05
CA PHE A 104 4.91 -18.17 4.18
C PHE A 104 3.40 -18.10 4.18
N ALA A 105 2.78 -18.01 2.98
CA ALA A 105 1.35 -17.89 2.75
C ALA A 105 0.65 -16.89 3.69
N GLN A 106 1.35 -15.82 4.10
CA GLN A 106 0.90 -14.79 5.05
C GLN A 106 0.47 -15.30 6.44
N THR A 107 0.49 -16.59 6.67
CA THR A 107 0.05 -17.24 7.92
C THR A 107 1.21 -17.64 8.84
N LEU A 108 2.31 -18.13 8.27
CA LEU A 108 3.50 -18.48 9.02
C LEU A 108 4.55 -17.38 8.90
N ASN A 109 4.95 -16.81 10.03
CA ASN A 109 5.92 -15.74 10.09
C ASN A 109 7.04 -16.08 11.05
N VAL A 110 8.30 -15.91 10.59
CA VAL A 110 9.50 -16.03 11.40
C VAL A 110 10.26 -14.72 11.31
N ALA A 111 10.45 -14.04 12.42
CA ALA A 111 11.26 -12.82 12.50
C ALA A 111 12.47 -13.06 13.38
N THR A 112 13.64 -12.63 12.93
CA THR A 112 14.90 -12.69 13.66
C THR A 112 15.63 -11.34 13.55
N GLY A 113 16.30 -10.90 14.60
CA GLY A 113 17.11 -9.68 14.58
C GLY A 113 17.09 -8.93 15.89
N ALA A 114 17.93 -7.91 15.98
CA ALA A 114 18.05 -7.01 17.13
C ALA A 114 17.02 -5.88 16.99
N ASN A 115 15.99 -5.90 17.84
CA ASN A 115 15.15 -4.71 18.03
C ASN A 115 15.83 -3.75 19.00
N PRO A 116 15.83 -2.43 18.74
CA PRO A 116 16.30 -1.45 19.71
C PRO A 116 15.58 -1.63 21.05
N GLY A 117 16.33 -1.97 22.10
CA GLY A 117 15.78 -2.20 23.45
C GLY A 117 15.32 -3.63 23.75
N GLN A 118 15.27 -4.55 22.79
CA GLN A 118 14.81 -5.93 23.01
C GLN A 118 15.91 -7.00 22.86
N GLY A 119 17.14 -6.64 22.48
CA GLY A 119 18.21 -7.60 22.19
C GLY A 119 17.90 -8.47 20.96
N ASP A 120 18.72 -9.49 20.72
CA ASP A 120 18.47 -10.46 19.63
C ASP A 120 17.22 -11.28 19.92
N ALA A 121 16.12 -10.95 19.24
CA ALA A 121 14.85 -11.63 19.39
C ALA A 121 14.54 -12.49 18.16
N LYS A 122 14.18 -13.75 18.40
CA LYS A 122 13.63 -14.66 17.39
C LYS A 122 12.14 -14.82 17.65
N ARG A 123 11.33 -14.46 16.69
CA ARG A 123 9.87 -14.59 16.73
C ARG A 123 9.42 -15.64 15.74
N PHE A 124 8.61 -16.58 16.20
CA PHE A 124 7.96 -17.57 15.38
C PHE A 124 6.46 -17.49 15.58
N THR A 125 5.71 -17.37 14.51
CA THR A 125 4.26 -17.18 14.55
C THR A 125 3.58 -18.01 13.47
N ILE A 126 2.59 -18.81 13.88
CA ILE A 126 1.61 -19.46 13.00
C ILE A 126 0.26 -18.81 13.31
N TYR A 127 -0.10 -17.80 12.55
CA TYR A 127 -1.32 -17.06 12.78
C TYR A 127 -2.57 -17.88 12.41
N PRO A 128 -3.63 -17.90 13.25
CA PRO A 128 -3.76 -17.24 14.56
C PRO A 128 -3.39 -18.14 15.76
N PHE A 129 -2.83 -19.33 15.58
CA PHE A 129 -2.79 -20.41 16.58
C PHE A 129 -1.56 -20.45 17.48
N TYR A 130 -0.39 -20.02 16.98
CA TYR A 130 0.86 -20.16 17.73
C TYR A 130 1.72 -18.91 17.69
N PHE A 131 2.18 -18.46 18.85
CA PHE A 131 3.06 -17.32 19.01
C PHE A 131 4.20 -17.65 19.94
N GLN A 132 5.43 -17.41 19.49
CA GLN A 132 6.63 -17.65 20.29
C GLN A 132 7.63 -16.49 20.09
N GLN A 133 8.27 -16.09 21.16
CA GLN A 133 9.43 -15.20 21.14
C GLN A 133 10.52 -15.76 22.03
N ARG A 134 11.77 -15.72 21.56
CA ARG A 134 12.98 -16.01 22.31
C ARG A 134 13.96 -14.87 22.10
N SER A 135 14.44 -14.30 23.18
CA SER A 135 15.35 -13.17 23.22
C SER A 135 16.47 -13.44 24.24
N THR A 136 17.58 -12.76 24.09
CA THR A 136 18.65 -12.72 25.09
C THR A 136 18.14 -12.16 26.42
N ASN A 137 17.15 -11.27 26.41
CA ASN A 137 16.44 -10.82 27.59
C ASN A 137 15.33 -11.80 27.95
N ALA A 138 15.52 -12.59 29.00
CA ALA A 138 14.57 -13.63 29.45
C ALA A 138 13.18 -13.05 29.78
N SER A 139 13.06 -11.80 30.22
CA SER A 139 11.79 -11.17 30.55
C SER A 139 10.87 -10.99 29.32
N GLN A 140 11.43 -11.02 28.12
CA GLN A 140 10.72 -10.86 26.85
C GLN A 140 10.32 -12.18 26.21
N ASN A 141 10.74 -13.31 26.80
CA ASN A 141 10.43 -14.62 26.29
C ASN A 141 8.98 -14.99 26.58
N TYR A 142 8.32 -15.52 25.55
CA TYR A 142 6.95 -16.02 25.70
C TYR A 142 6.67 -17.16 24.74
N THR A 143 5.61 -17.93 25.06
CA THR A 143 5.01 -18.92 24.18
C THR A 143 3.51 -18.90 24.39
N ALA A 144 2.74 -18.94 23.30
CA ALA A 144 1.29 -18.98 23.33
C ALA A 144 0.76 -19.96 22.29
N VAL A 145 -0.16 -20.81 22.72
CA VAL A 145 -0.87 -21.79 21.89
C VAL A 145 -2.36 -21.50 22.01
N VAL A 146 -2.88 -20.77 21.04
CA VAL A 146 -4.31 -20.36 21.03
C VAL A 146 -5.15 -21.57 20.59
N PRO A 147 -6.26 -21.87 21.28
CA PRO A 147 -6.86 -21.14 22.41
C PRO A 147 -6.40 -21.60 23.80
N PHE A 148 -5.48 -22.56 23.91
CA PHE A 148 -5.26 -23.31 25.15
C PHE A 148 -4.55 -22.54 26.24
N TYR A 149 -3.36 -22.00 25.95
CA TYR A 149 -2.56 -21.33 26.94
C TYR A 149 -1.56 -20.38 26.27
N GLY A 150 -1.34 -19.22 26.86
CA GLY A 150 -0.29 -18.35 26.38
C GLY A 150 -0.10 -17.07 27.16
N HIS A 151 1.13 -16.57 27.00
CA HIS A 151 1.50 -15.22 27.38
C HIS A 151 2.13 -14.58 26.14
N ILE A 152 1.57 -13.48 25.65
CA ILE A 152 2.06 -12.73 24.50
C ILE A 152 2.43 -11.34 24.99
N LYS A 153 3.63 -10.87 24.65
CA LYS A 153 4.16 -9.57 25.09
C LYS A 153 4.41 -8.64 23.91
N ASP A 154 4.09 -7.35 24.09
CA ASP A 154 4.31 -6.26 23.12
C ASP A 154 3.79 -6.60 21.71
N ARG A 155 2.61 -7.19 21.63
CA ARG A 155 1.92 -7.53 20.36
C ARG A 155 0.43 -7.24 20.45
N LEU A 156 -0.22 -7.22 19.28
CA LEU A 156 -1.67 -6.97 19.16
C LEU A 156 -2.09 -5.62 19.76
N MET A 157 -1.20 -4.62 19.72
CA MET A 157 -1.40 -3.29 20.33
C MET A 157 -1.62 -3.33 21.86
N LEU A 158 -1.15 -4.39 22.52
CA LEU A 158 -1.22 -4.62 23.96
C LEU A 158 0.19 -4.92 24.48
N HIS A 159 0.48 -4.52 25.72
CA HIS A 159 1.76 -4.82 26.35
C HIS A 159 1.86 -6.28 26.78
N ASP A 160 0.81 -6.80 27.41
CA ASP A 160 0.72 -8.19 27.79
C ASP A 160 -0.67 -8.75 27.48
N VAL A 161 -0.69 -9.99 26.99
CA VAL A 161 -1.91 -10.79 26.81
C VAL A 161 -1.64 -12.16 27.40
N TYR A 162 -2.27 -12.48 28.50
CA TYR A 162 -2.23 -13.79 29.14
C TYR A 162 -3.58 -14.47 28.98
N PHE A 163 -3.63 -15.76 28.63
CA PHE A 163 -4.89 -16.47 28.51
C PHE A 163 -4.74 -17.97 28.87
N ILE A 164 -5.81 -18.52 29.38
CA ILE A 164 -5.97 -19.96 29.64
C ILE A 164 -7.29 -20.40 29.03
N MET A 165 -7.24 -21.40 28.14
CA MET A 165 -8.43 -21.97 27.50
C MET A 165 -9.35 -20.86 26.94
N PHE A 166 -8.78 -19.90 26.18
CA PHE A 166 -9.60 -18.83 25.58
C PHE A 166 -10.83 -19.43 24.86
N PRO A 167 -12.05 -18.98 25.13
CA PRO A 167 -12.41 -17.70 25.77
C PRO A 167 -12.68 -17.77 27.29
N LEU A 168 -12.29 -18.86 28.01
CA LEU A 168 -12.63 -18.99 29.43
C LEU A 168 -11.98 -17.89 30.28
N TYR A 169 -10.69 -17.65 30.10
CA TYR A 169 -9.97 -16.60 30.80
C TYR A 169 -8.96 -15.91 29.88
N ALA A 170 -8.93 -14.57 29.94
CA ALA A 170 -7.87 -13.76 29.32
C ALA A 170 -7.64 -12.47 30.11
N GLU A 171 -6.39 -12.22 30.50
CA GLU A 171 -5.91 -10.96 31.04
C GLU A 171 -5.19 -10.18 29.95
N THR A 172 -5.54 -8.91 29.80
CA THR A 172 -4.85 -8.02 28.85
C THR A 172 -4.38 -6.77 29.58
N ARG A 173 -3.14 -6.36 29.33
CA ARG A 173 -2.55 -5.12 29.87
C ARG A 173 -2.25 -4.15 28.76
N LYS A 174 -2.71 -2.93 28.92
CA LYS A 174 -2.42 -1.83 28.02
C LYS A 174 -2.08 -0.57 28.83
N HIS A 175 -0.86 -0.06 28.67
CA HIS A 175 -0.35 1.06 29.46
C HIS A 175 -0.52 0.84 30.98
N ASP A 176 -1.41 1.60 31.59
CA ASP A 176 -1.65 1.72 33.02
C ASP A 176 -2.84 0.90 33.52
N TYR A 177 -3.51 0.11 32.67
CA TYR A 177 -4.65 -0.68 33.11
C TYR A 177 -4.59 -2.16 32.67
N VAL A 178 -5.21 -3.00 33.50
CA VAL A 178 -5.39 -4.43 33.29
C VAL A 178 -6.87 -4.73 33.10
N THR A 179 -7.16 -5.60 32.14
CA THR A 179 -8.52 -6.11 31.91
C THR A 179 -8.52 -7.61 32.07
N ASP A 180 -9.24 -8.10 33.05
CA ASP A 180 -9.54 -9.52 33.28
C ASP A 180 -10.84 -9.88 32.56
N ASN A 181 -10.78 -10.84 31.67
CA ASN A 181 -11.93 -11.34 30.93
C ASN A 181 -12.20 -12.79 31.33
N TYR A 182 -13.43 -13.07 31.76
CA TYR A 182 -13.93 -14.39 32.11
C TYR A 182 -15.05 -14.77 31.16
N LEU A 183 -14.94 -15.92 30.50
CA LEU A 183 -15.88 -16.35 29.46
C LEU A 183 -16.11 -15.26 28.42
N TYR A 184 -14.98 -14.74 27.86
CA TYR A 184 -15.06 -13.63 26.90
C TYR A 184 -16.11 -13.89 25.80
N PRO A 185 -17.02 -12.93 25.53
CA PRO A 185 -17.04 -11.54 26.05
C PRO A 185 -17.95 -11.31 27.26
N ILE A 186 -18.39 -12.35 28.00
CA ILE A 186 -19.49 -12.27 28.94
C ILE A 186 -19.14 -11.42 30.16
N PHE A 187 -18.06 -11.74 30.87
CA PHE A 187 -17.66 -10.96 32.03
C PHE A 187 -16.26 -10.38 31.87
N SER A 188 -16.14 -9.11 32.17
CA SER A 188 -14.84 -8.45 32.24
C SER A 188 -14.76 -7.45 33.38
N LYS A 189 -13.56 -7.39 33.99
CA LYS A 189 -13.21 -6.42 35.02
C LYS A 189 -11.99 -5.65 34.55
N ARG A 190 -12.05 -4.33 34.60
CA ARG A 190 -10.96 -3.44 34.20
C ARG A 190 -10.51 -2.63 35.40
N GLN A 191 -9.19 -2.62 35.63
CA GLN A 191 -8.56 -1.89 36.73
C GLN A 191 -7.26 -1.25 36.26
N GLY A 192 -6.99 -0.04 36.73
CA GLY A 192 -5.75 0.68 36.45
C GLY A 192 -5.64 1.93 37.27
N ASP A 193 -4.58 2.70 37.07
CA ASP A 193 -4.44 4.03 37.63
C ASP A 193 -5.58 4.91 37.10
N HIS A 194 -6.40 5.41 38.03
CA HIS A 194 -7.54 6.29 37.69
C HIS A 194 -8.58 5.66 36.76
N LEU A 195 -8.65 4.31 36.66
CA LEU A 195 -9.63 3.60 35.86
C LEU A 195 -10.16 2.39 36.61
N ALA A 196 -11.48 2.29 36.70
CA ALA A 196 -12.17 1.12 37.24
C ALA A 196 -13.45 0.83 36.43
N GLY A 197 -13.68 -0.45 36.13
CA GLY A 197 -14.88 -0.85 35.40
C GLY A 197 -15.15 -2.33 35.45
N TRP A 198 -16.37 -2.69 35.16
CA TRP A 198 -16.83 -4.06 35.02
C TRP A 198 -17.91 -4.15 33.96
N LYS A 199 -18.01 -5.31 33.32
CA LYS A 199 -19.01 -5.60 32.29
C LYS A 199 -19.51 -7.01 32.47
N PHE A 200 -20.81 -7.18 32.55
CA PHE A 200 -21.49 -8.47 32.42
C PHE A 200 -22.35 -8.41 31.15
N TRP A 201 -21.69 -8.67 30.04
CA TRP A 201 -22.28 -8.54 28.71
C TRP A 201 -23.25 -9.68 28.41
N PRO A 202 -24.44 -9.43 27.82
CA PRO A 202 -24.96 -8.12 27.41
C PRO A 202 -25.79 -7.39 28.45
N VAL A 203 -25.82 -7.85 29.72
CA VAL A 203 -26.80 -7.42 30.74
C VAL A 203 -26.49 -6.03 31.26
N ALA A 204 -25.33 -5.78 31.79
CA ALA A 204 -24.98 -4.48 32.39
C ALA A 204 -23.46 -4.28 32.43
N GLY A 205 -23.05 -3.03 32.52
CA GLY A 205 -21.65 -2.66 32.75
C GLY A 205 -21.51 -1.20 33.13
N SER A 206 -20.44 -0.93 33.88
CA SER A 206 -20.06 0.43 34.26
C SER A 206 -18.55 0.54 34.23
N GLU A 207 -18.04 1.65 33.70
CA GLU A 207 -16.61 1.95 33.60
C GLU A 207 -16.39 3.44 33.83
N HIS A 208 -15.49 3.77 34.74
CA HIS A 208 -15.13 5.12 35.11
C HIS A 208 -13.62 5.33 34.97
N LYS A 209 -13.26 6.48 34.42
CA LYS A 209 -11.86 6.93 34.32
C LYS A 209 -11.78 8.37 34.80
N ASP A 210 -10.92 8.63 35.77
CA ASP A 210 -10.60 9.97 36.23
C ASP A 210 -9.83 10.78 35.20
N ILE A 211 -9.83 12.09 35.41
CA ILE A 211 -8.98 13.01 34.63
C ILE A 211 -7.53 12.83 35.06
N THR A 212 -6.65 12.57 34.10
CA THR A 212 -5.22 12.37 34.34
C THR A 212 -4.37 13.37 33.55
N ARG A 213 -3.08 13.46 33.89
CA ARG A 213 -2.09 14.27 33.16
C ARG A 213 -1.06 13.35 32.55
N ALA A 214 -0.80 13.50 31.25
CA ALA A 214 0.26 12.79 30.57
C ALA A 214 1.36 13.78 30.15
N THR A 215 2.60 13.40 30.38
CA THR A 215 3.77 14.17 29.93
C THR A 215 4.32 13.49 28.67
N ASN A 216 4.45 14.23 27.57
CA ASN A 216 5.04 13.72 26.34
C ASN A 216 6.58 13.64 26.46
N GLY A 217 7.25 13.03 25.47
CA GLY A 217 8.70 12.89 25.43
C GLY A 217 9.48 14.22 25.36
N PHE A 218 8.81 15.35 25.13
CA PHE A 218 9.38 16.69 25.11
C PHE A 218 9.18 17.46 26.43
N GLY A 219 8.48 16.85 27.42
CA GLY A 219 8.20 17.46 28.70
C GLY A 219 6.89 18.24 28.77
N ASP A 220 6.11 18.33 27.68
CA ASP A 220 4.83 19.03 27.71
C ASP A 220 3.78 18.20 28.45
N VAL A 221 3.08 18.81 29.36
CA VAL A 221 2.02 18.19 30.14
C VAL A 221 0.68 18.43 29.45
N SER A 222 0.03 17.37 28.98
CA SER A 222 -1.31 17.40 28.43
C SER A 222 -2.31 16.76 29.38
N LEU A 223 -3.52 17.34 29.46
CA LEU A 223 -4.62 16.78 30.21
C LEU A 223 -5.24 15.63 29.40
N VAL A 224 -5.34 14.45 29.99
CA VAL A 224 -6.04 13.30 29.44
C VAL A 224 -7.45 13.28 30.04
N PRO A 225 -8.50 13.52 29.25
CA PRO A 225 -9.86 13.58 29.74
C PRO A 225 -10.33 12.27 30.37
N GLY A 226 -11.15 12.39 31.40
CA GLY A 226 -11.83 11.26 31.99
C GLY A 226 -13.08 10.87 31.19
N TYR A 227 -13.68 9.75 31.59
CA TYR A 227 -14.98 9.33 31.07
C TYR A 227 -15.77 8.49 32.10
N ASP A 228 -17.07 8.44 31.92
CA ASP A 228 -17.99 7.60 32.70
C ASP A 228 -18.96 6.93 31.71
N THR A 229 -19.03 5.61 31.70
CA THR A 229 -19.87 4.85 30.79
C THR A 229 -20.61 3.77 31.52
N SER A 230 -21.91 3.69 31.31
CA SER A 230 -22.75 2.61 31.83
C SER A 230 -23.73 2.13 30.78
N PHE A 231 -24.09 0.86 30.83
CA PHE A 231 -25.12 0.28 29.98
C PHE A 231 -25.96 -0.77 30.68
N VAL A 232 -27.19 -0.94 30.20
CA VAL A 232 -28.12 -1.98 30.62
C VAL A 232 -28.70 -2.64 29.34
N LEU A 233 -28.67 -3.97 29.29
CA LEU A 233 -29.12 -4.75 28.13
C LEU A 233 -28.54 -4.25 26.82
N TRP A 234 -27.21 -4.32 26.70
CA TRP A 234 -26.51 -3.87 25.50
C TRP A 234 -27.07 -4.50 24.20
N PRO A 235 -27.33 -3.71 23.14
CA PRO A 235 -27.06 -2.26 23.01
C PRO A 235 -28.23 -1.35 23.38
N PHE A 236 -29.26 -1.84 24.04
CA PHE A 236 -30.52 -1.14 24.18
C PHE A 236 -30.45 0.12 25.07
N GLY A 237 -29.90 0.02 26.28
CA GLY A 237 -29.78 1.17 27.17
C GLY A 237 -28.33 1.52 27.46
N PHE A 238 -27.96 2.79 27.32
CA PHE A 238 -26.62 3.26 27.65
C PHE A 238 -26.60 4.74 28.06
N ASN A 239 -25.61 5.06 28.89
CA ASN A 239 -25.30 6.41 29.33
C ASN A 239 -23.79 6.59 29.37
N THR A 240 -23.28 7.59 28.66
CA THR A 240 -21.84 7.80 28.48
C THR A 240 -21.52 9.28 28.61
N HIS A 241 -20.59 9.63 29.49
CA HIS A 241 -19.97 10.93 29.61
C HIS A 241 -18.51 10.77 29.15
N THR A 242 -18.11 11.50 28.17
CA THR A 242 -16.71 11.51 27.66
C THR A 242 -16.16 12.93 27.70
N GLY A 243 -14.82 13.04 27.64
CA GLY A 243 -14.18 14.35 27.64
C GLY A 243 -14.26 15.11 28.95
N LEU A 244 -14.43 14.41 30.09
CA LEU A 244 -14.50 15.05 31.42
C LEU A 244 -13.20 15.82 31.68
N GLY A 245 -13.35 17.12 32.05
CA GLY A 245 -12.21 18.01 32.26
C GLY A 245 -11.60 18.62 30.99
N SER A 246 -12.13 18.33 29.81
CA SER A 246 -11.78 19.03 28.56
C SER A 246 -12.76 20.20 28.31
N ASP A 247 -12.40 21.03 27.31
CA ASP A 247 -13.25 22.16 26.88
C ASP A 247 -14.56 21.69 26.19
N ASN A 248 -14.65 20.39 25.85
CA ASN A 248 -15.82 19.82 25.18
C ASN A 248 -16.27 18.50 25.81
N PRO A 249 -16.81 18.52 27.05
CA PRO A 249 -17.40 17.34 27.64
C PRO A 249 -18.68 16.94 26.88
N GLU A 250 -18.77 15.66 26.53
CA GLU A 250 -19.89 15.10 25.76
C GLU A 250 -20.67 14.11 26.62
N HIS A 251 -21.98 14.27 26.64
CA HIS A 251 -22.93 13.35 27.28
C HIS A 251 -23.80 12.69 26.22
N THR A 252 -23.71 11.36 26.09
CA THR A 252 -24.53 10.56 25.20
C THR A 252 -25.34 9.55 25.99
N ALA A 253 -26.67 9.59 25.85
CA ALA A 253 -27.56 8.65 26.46
C ALA A 253 -28.62 8.17 25.47
N GLY A 254 -29.11 6.95 25.66
CA GLY A 254 -30.10 6.43 24.74
C GLY A 254 -30.69 5.09 25.12
N VAL A 255 -31.86 4.83 24.50
CA VAL A 255 -32.55 3.55 24.51
C VAL A 255 -32.76 3.11 23.05
N ILE A 256 -31.86 2.32 22.53
CA ILE A 256 -31.93 1.81 21.14
C ILE A 256 -33.02 0.73 21.07
N PRO A 257 -33.83 0.67 20.00
CA PRO A 257 -33.80 1.53 18.81
C PRO A 257 -34.58 2.82 18.88
N PHE A 258 -35.18 3.15 20.02
CA PHE A 258 -36.21 4.21 20.11
C PHE A 258 -35.63 5.62 20.09
N TYR A 259 -34.62 5.88 20.91
CA TYR A 259 -34.14 7.23 21.12
C TYR A 259 -32.67 7.27 21.56
N THR A 260 -31.92 8.21 21.00
CA THR A 260 -30.58 8.58 21.49
C THR A 260 -30.38 10.09 21.48
N LYS A 261 -29.61 10.59 22.44
CA LYS A 261 -29.35 12.00 22.61
C LYS A 261 -27.88 12.21 22.96
N THR A 262 -27.19 13.04 22.19
CA THR A 262 -25.84 13.51 22.49
C THR A 262 -25.86 15.01 22.72
N ARG A 263 -25.17 15.47 23.75
CA ARG A 263 -25.04 16.88 24.10
C ARG A 263 -23.61 17.21 24.46
N SER A 264 -23.10 18.28 23.86
CA SER A 264 -21.82 18.87 24.24
C SER A 264 -21.82 20.38 23.96
N PRO A 265 -20.87 21.17 24.50
CA PRO A 265 -20.72 22.58 24.16
C PRO A 265 -20.63 22.84 22.66
N GLN A 266 -20.02 21.93 21.92
CA GLN A 266 -19.74 22.09 20.48
C GLN A 266 -20.76 21.40 19.59
N ARG A 267 -21.48 20.36 20.07
CA ARG A 267 -22.36 19.55 19.21
C ARG A 267 -23.53 18.99 19.97
N ASP A 268 -24.72 19.12 19.39
CA ASP A 268 -25.95 18.45 19.82
C ASP A 268 -26.44 17.51 18.75
N SER A 269 -26.84 16.30 19.14
CA SER A 269 -27.47 15.34 18.25
C SER A 269 -28.62 14.63 18.94
N THR A 270 -29.70 14.41 18.23
CA THR A 270 -30.87 13.67 18.70
C THR A 270 -31.32 12.72 17.62
N SER A 271 -31.49 11.44 17.95
CA SER A 271 -32.02 10.42 17.03
C SER A 271 -33.30 9.82 17.58
N VAL A 272 -34.25 9.62 16.67
CA VAL A 272 -35.51 8.91 16.96
C VAL A 272 -35.57 7.71 16.00
N ILE A 273 -35.97 6.56 16.56
CA ILE A 273 -35.88 5.25 15.87
C ILE A 273 -34.47 5.07 15.28
N TRP A 274 -33.51 5.14 16.22
CA TRP A 274 -32.08 5.07 15.85
C TRP A 274 -31.76 3.87 14.97
N PRO A 275 -30.97 4.05 13.87
CA PRO A 275 -30.35 5.30 13.42
C PRO A 275 -31.16 6.08 12.37
N LEU A 276 -32.45 5.77 12.17
CA LEU A 276 -33.23 6.21 11.01
C LEU A 276 -33.40 7.73 10.92
N PHE A 277 -33.79 8.39 12.01
CA PHE A 277 -34.02 9.83 11.97
C PHE A 277 -33.14 10.54 12.99
N THR A 278 -32.29 11.44 12.49
CA THR A 278 -31.31 12.15 13.34
C THR A 278 -31.26 13.64 12.98
N TRP A 279 -31.23 14.47 13.98
CA TRP A 279 -31.00 15.91 13.90
C TRP A 279 -29.70 16.24 14.63
N THR A 280 -28.79 16.91 13.97
CA THR A 280 -27.50 17.30 14.54
C THR A 280 -27.27 18.78 14.31
N GLU A 281 -26.85 19.47 15.34
CA GLU A 281 -26.33 20.82 15.32
C GLU A 281 -24.87 20.81 15.75
N ASP A 282 -23.97 21.17 14.87
CA ASP A 282 -22.54 21.24 15.14
C ASP A 282 -22.11 22.71 15.15
N ARG A 283 -21.93 23.26 16.35
CA ARG A 283 -21.55 24.66 16.57
C ARG A 283 -20.10 24.94 16.25
N GLN A 284 -19.23 23.93 16.44
CA GLN A 284 -17.80 24.05 16.13
C GLN A 284 -17.56 24.16 14.63
N LYS A 285 -18.24 23.33 13.86
CA LYS A 285 -18.10 23.30 12.39
C LYS A 285 -19.16 24.17 11.69
N GLY A 286 -20.10 24.75 12.43
CA GLY A 286 -21.09 25.69 11.92
C GLY A 286 -22.06 25.06 10.92
N TYR A 287 -22.67 23.91 11.24
CA TYR A 287 -23.70 23.30 10.40
C TYR A 287 -24.85 22.65 11.17
N HIS A 288 -25.99 22.54 10.50
CA HIS A 288 -27.14 21.76 10.92
C HIS A 288 -27.35 20.60 9.96
N GLU A 289 -27.58 19.40 10.46
CA GLU A 289 -27.76 18.20 9.67
C GLU A 289 -29.07 17.49 10.05
N TRP A 290 -29.84 17.12 9.04
CA TRP A 290 -31.01 16.27 9.14
C TRP A 290 -30.79 14.98 8.35
N GLN A 291 -31.04 13.84 8.97
CA GLN A 291 -30.95 12.53 8.37
C GLN A 291 -32.29 11.81 8.55
N GLY A 292 -32.83 11.27 7.47
CA GLY A 292 -34.05 10.47 7.62
C GLY A 292 -34.72 10.10 6.30
N PRO A 293 -34.89 8.78 6.04
CA PRO A 293 -34.33 7.63 6.75
C PRO A 293 -32.83 7.41 6.43
N TRP A 294 -32.01 7.23 7.47
CA TRP A 294 -30.61 6.88 7.30
C TRP A 294 -30.45 5.45 6.75
N PRO A 295 -29.50 5.16 5.81
CA PRO A 295 -28.50 6.06 5.22
C PRO A 295 -28.97 6.76 3.94
N LEU A 296 -30.27 6.70 3.63
CA LEU A 296 -30.80 7.07 2.31
C LEU A 296 -30.84 8.58 2.10
N VAL A 297 -31.34 9.32 3.08
CA VAL A 297 -31.56 10.77 2.93
C VAL A 297 -30.80 11.52 4.02
N ILE A 298 -29.97 12.49 3.58
CA ILE A 298 -29.19 13.39 4.46
C ILE A 298 -29.17 14.78 3.83
N PHE A 299 -29.54 15.78 4.64
CA PHE A 299 -29.41 17.19 4.29
C PHE A 299 -28.61 17.90 5.37
N THR A 300 -27.51 18.53 4.95
CA THR A 300 -26.65 19.32 5.84
C THR A 300 -26.55 20.74 5.31
N ARG A 301 -26.71 21.74 6.16
CA ARG A 301 -26.62 23.15 5.82
C ARG A 301 -25.75 23.89 6.83
N GLY A 302 -24.76 24.59 6.35
CA GLY A 302 -23.88 25.43 7.15
C GLY A 302 -22.59 25.79 6.45
N ALA A 303 -21.84 26.73 6.99
CA ALA A 303 -20.58 27.18 6.44
C ALA A 303 -19.49 26.08 6.45
N GLY A 304 -19.52 25.19 7.47
CA GLY A 304 -18.53 24.14 7.62
C GLY A 304 -18.83 22.87 6.83
N LYS A 305 -20.09 22.67 6.40
CA LYS A 305 -20.49 21.47 5.64
C LYS A 305 -21.81 21.68 4.93
N HIS A 306 -21.86 21.29 3.67
CA HIS A 306 -23.08 21.23 2.87
C HIS A 306 -23.24 19.84 2.29
N THR A 307 -24.38 19.19 2.49
CA THR A 307 -24.64 17.85 1.95
C THR A 307 -26.09 17.72 1.50
N ASP A 308 -26.26 17.22 0.30
CA ASP A 308 -27.54 16.81 -0.27
C ASP A 308 -27.39 15.36 -0.72
N ARG A 309 -28.12 14.46 -0.06
CA ARG A 309 -28.09 13.02 -0.38
C ARG A 309 -29.47 12.43 -0.46
N VAL A 310 -29.75 11.79 -1.58
CA VAL A 310 -30.85 10.84 -1.75
C VAL A 310 -30.25 9.59 -2.39
N TRP A 311 -29.73 8.72 -1.54
CA TRP A 311 -29.03 7.51 -1.99
C TRP A 311 -30.04 6.45 -2.43
N PRO A 312 -29.81 5.68 -3.51
CA PRO A 312 -28.61 5.64 -4.35
C PRO A 312 -28.61 6.62 -5.53
N ILE A 313 -29.63 7.50 -5.65
CA ILE A 313 -29.83 8.34 -6.82
C ILE A 313 -28.74 9.39 -6.93
N PHE A 314 -28.56 10.21 -5.90
CA PHE A 314 -27.47 11.18 -5.85
C PHE A 314 -26.97 11.45 -4.42
N SER A 315 -25.74 11.89 -4.32
CA SER A 315 -25.17 12.43 -3.09
C SER A 315 -24.14 13.48 -3.47
N GLN A 316 -24.27 14.67 -2.95
CA GLN A 316 -23.30 15.74 -3.06
C GLN A 316 -22.93 16.21 -1.65
N SER A 317 -21.64 16.27 -1.35
CA SER A 317 -21.14 16.70 -0.04
C SER A 317 -19.90 17.56 -0.21
N ARG A 318 -19.90 18.70 0.44
CA ARG A 318 -18.79 19.66 0.43
C ARG A 318 -18.50 20.16 1.82
N ASN A 319 -17.22 20.22 2.14
CA ASN A 319 -16.69 20.90 3.32
C ASN A 319 -15.43 21.70 2.95
N ALA A 320 -14.74 22.28 3.91
CA ALA A 320 -13.56 23.10 3.65
C ALA A 320 -12.42 22.39 2.91
N THR A 321 -12.27 21.07 3.10
CA THR A 321 -11.15 20.29 2.57
C THR A 321 -11.55 19.19 1.60
N GLN A 322 -12.85 18.85 1.54
CA GLN A 322 -13.32 17.70 0.77
C GLN A 322 -14.60 18.01 0.01
N GLU A 323 -14.68 17.48 -1.19
CA GLU A 323 -15.90 17.39 -1.98
C GLU A 323 -16.12 15.95 -2.43
N SER A 324 -17.38 15.53 -2.46
CA SER A 324 -17.74 14.18 -2.88
C SER A 324 -19.10 14.19 -3.55
N ASP A 325 -19.14 13.73 -4.79
CA ASP A 325 -20.35 13.62 -5.58
C ASP A 325 -20.54 12.17 -6.02
N SER A 326 -21.76 11.69 -5.98
CA SER A 326 -22.12 10.40 -6.56
C SER A 326 -23.48 10.48 -7.22
N TYR A 327 -23.61 9.82 -8.37
CA TYR A 327 -24.86 9.76 -9.14
C TYR A 327 -25.15 8.30 -9.50
N LEU A 328 -26.40 7.87 -9.25
CA LEU A 328 -26.84 6.49 -9.48
C LEU A 328 -25.81 5.48 -8.95
N TRP A 329 -25.46 5.65 -7.66
CA TRP A 329 -24.43 4.78 -7.05
C TRP A 329 -24.70 3.31 -7.39
N PRO A 330 -23.67 2.55 -7.90
CA PRO A 330 -22.26 2.88 -7.98
C PRO A 330 -21.76 3.36 -9.37
N LEU A 331 -22.65 3.86 -10.22
CA LEU A 331 -22.29 4.16 -11.60
C LEU A 331 -21.28 5.28 -11.73
N TYR A 332 -21.46 6.37 -10.95
CA TYR A 332 -20.51 7.48 -10.96
C TYR A 332 -20.18 7.94 -9.54
N GLN A 333 -18.91 8.16 -9.28
CA GLN A 333 -18.39 8.71 -8.03
C GLN A 333 -17.24 9.68 -8.32
N TYR A 334 -17.30 10.84 -7.68
CA TYR A 334 -16.23 11.82 -7.66
C TYR A 334 -15.83 12.10 -6.21
N ARG A 335 -14.54 12.23 -5.94
CA ARG A 335 -14.01 12.67 -4.65
C ARG A 335 -12.85 13.62 -4.87
N GLY A 336 -12.98 14.82 -4.37
CA GLY A 336 -11.94 15.83 -4.29
C GLY A 336 -11.44 15.98 -2.85
N PHE A 337 -10.16 16.16 -2.68
CA PHE A 337 -9.52 16.53 -1.44
C PHE A 337 -8.56 17.68 -1.70
N HIS A 338 -8.70 18.76 -0.96
CA HIS A 338 -7.93 19.98 -1.14
C HIS A 338 -7.30 20.42 0.18
N THR A 339 -5.99 20.65 0.15
CA THR A 339 -5.21 21.29 1.22
C THR A 339 -4.28 22.33 0.59
N ASP A 340 -3.64 23.13 1.42
CA ASP A 340 -2.67 24.15 0.95
C ASP A 340 -1.48 23.55 0.20
N LEU A 341 -1.18 22.27 0.40
CA LEU A 341 -0.02 21.57 -0.17
C LEU A 341 -0.38 20.64 -1.32
N VAL A 342 -1.51 19.94 -1.20
CA VAL A 342 -1.89 18.85 -2.12
C VAL A 342 -3.36 18.92 -2.46
N GLU A 343 -3.67 18.80 -3.76
CA GLU A 343 -5.02 18.59 -4.27
C GLU A 343 -5.12 17.22 -4.92
N THR A 344 -6.09 16.42 -4.49
CA THR A 344 -6.36 15.08 -5.06
C THR A 344 -7.76 15.05 -5.64
N LYS A 345 -7.90 14.65 -6.90
CA LYS A 345 -9.18 14.45 -7.59
C LYS A 345 -9.27 13.01 -8.05
N ARG A 346 -10.31 12.32 -7.65
CA ARG A 346 -10.57 10.92 -7.98
C ARG A 346 -11.95 10.74 -8.55
N GLN A 347 -12.03 10.16 -9.74
CA GLN A 347 -13.26 9.83 -10.44
C GLN A 347 -13.34 8.32 -10.63
N ARG A 348 -14.50 7.73 -10.38
CA ARG A 348 -14.79 6.32 -10.60
C ARG A 348 -16.09 6.15 -11.37
N VAL A 349 -16.08 5.25 -12.33
CA VAL A 349 -17.27 4.88 -13.10
C VAL A 349 -17.45 3.36 -13.01
N VAL A 350 -18.66 2.93 -12.65
CA VAL A 350 -19.04 1.52 -12.48
C VAL A 350 -18.03 0.78 -11.60
N PHE A 351 -18.01 1.14 -10.30
CA PHE A 351 -17.04 0.64 -9.30
C PHE A 351 -15.59 0.94 -9.68
N TYR A 352 -14.89 -0.03 -10.26
CA TYR A 352 -13.47 0.03 -10.64
C TYR A 352 -13.26 -0.16 -12.15
N LEU A 353 -14.35 -0.20 -12.94
CA LEU A 353 -14.21 -0.38 -14.39
C LEU A 353 -13.38 0.75 -15.00
N TYR A 354 -13.64 1.97 -14.53
CA TYR A 354 -12.83 3.15 -14.87
C TYR A 354 -12.49 3.92 -13.60
N GLU A 355 -11.23 4.25 -13.43
CA GLU A 355 -10.74 5.14 -12.36
C GLU A 355 -9.75 6.15 -12.92
N SER A 356 -9.92 7.41 -12.56
CA SER A 356 -8.96 8.49 -12.84
C SER A 356 -8.61 9.19 -11.54
N THR A 357 -7.33 9.21 -11.19
CA THR A 357 -6.80 9.93 -10.03
C THR A 357 -5.78 10.95 -10.50
N VAL A 358 -5.97 12.20 -10.07
CA VAL A 358 -5.02 13.31 -10.28
C VAL A 358 -4.61 13.82 -8.91
N GLU A 359 -3.33 13.85 -8.66
CA GLU A 359 -2.72 14.41 -7.46
C GLU A 359 -1.81 15.56 -7.86
N SER A 360 -2.15 16.75 -7.43
CA SER A 360 -1.43 17.99 -7.76
C SER A 360 -0.70 18.52 -6.52
N ASN A 361 0.57 18.84 -6.66
CA ASN A 361 1.32 19.56 -5.66
C ASN A 361 1.11 21.07 -5.91
N VAL A 362 0.33 21.72 -5.04
CA VAL A 362 -0.06 23.12 -5.20
C VAL A 362 1.16 24.06 -5.16
N VAL A 363 2.13 23.76 -4.30
CA VAL A 363 3.33 24.59 -4.10
C VAL A 363 4.28 24.50 -5.29
N LYS A 364 4.48 23.30 -5.83
CA LYS A 364 5.42 23.07 -6.95
C LYS A 364 4.78 23.26 -8.32
N GLY A 365 3.44 23.30 -8.41
CA GLY A 365 2.72 23.36 -9.69
C GLY A 365 2.86 22.07 -10.52
N THR A 366 3.25 20.96 -9.90
CA THR A 366 3.42 19.66 -10.57
C THR A 366 2.23 18.76 -10.28
N PHE A 367 1.97 17.78 -11.14
CA PHE A 367 0.91 16.82 -10.91
C PHE A 367 1.28 15.41 -11.37
N LYS A 368 0.75 14.42 -10.65
CA LYS A 368 0.71 13.02 -11.05
C LYS A 368 -0.69 12.68 -11.56
N LYS A 369 -0.76 11.80 -12.53
CA LYS A 369 -2.06 11.32 -13.02
C LYS A 369 -2.01 9.82 -13.22
N ARG A 370 -3.03 9.13 -12.72
CA ARG A 370 -3.27 7.72 -12.95
C ARG A 370 -4.64 7.56 -13.61
N LEU A 371 -4.72 6.68 -14.59
CA LEU A 371 -5.94 6.36 -15.30
C LEU A 371 -5.97 4.85 -15.53
N ASP A 372 -6.98 4.21 -14.96
CA ASP A 372 -7.18 2.77 -15.01
C ASP A 372 -8.49 2.45 -15.71
N MET A 373 -8.49 1.46 -16.58
CA MET A 373 -9.69 0.87 -17.20
C MET A 373 -9.61 -0.65 -17.08
N TRP A 374 -10.16 -1.16 -16.01
CA TRP A 374 -10.10 -2.59 -15.68
C TRP A 374 -10.88 -3.45 -16.67
N PRO A 375 -10.33 -4.61 -17.11
CA PRO A 375 -8.96 -5.11 -16.93
C PRO A 375 -8.02 -4.69 -18.09
N PHE A 376 -8.42 -3.72 -18.91
CA PHE A 376 -7.83 -3.44 -20.21
C PHE A 376 -6.50 -2.71 -20.14
N PHE A 377 -6.40 -1.64 -19.35
CA PHE A 377 -5.16 -0.89 -19.25
C PHE A 377 -5.03 -0.10 -17.98
N GLU A 378 -3.77 0.23 -17.67
CA GLU A 378 -3.34 1.16 -16.64
C GLU A 378 -2.37 2.16 -17.26
N TRP A 379 -2.58 3.45 -17.01
CA TRP A 379 -1.73 4.53 -17.47
C TRP A 379 -1.34 5.44 -16.32
N HIS A 380 -0.06 5.74 -16.21
CA HIS A 380 0.52 6.62 -15.20
C HIS A 380 1.29 7.76 -15.83
N ARG A 381 1.22 8.92 -15.21
CA ARG A 381 2.11 10.05 -15.43
C ARG A 381 2.66 10.50 -14.08
N ASP A 382 3.98 10.65 -13.99
CA ASP A 382 4.65 11.18 -12.79
C ASP A 382 4.70 12.72 -12.78
N GLU A 383 5.29 13.28 -11.72
CA GLU A 383 5.45 14.73 -11.57
C GLU A 383 6.39 15.34 -12.60
N GLN A 384 7.32 14.59 -13.14
CA GLN A 384 8.30 15.00 -14.15
C GLN A 384 7.71 14.94 -15.57
N GLY A 385 6.53 14.37 -15.73
CA GLY A 385 5.84 14.25 -17.01
C GLY A 385 6.11 12.94 -17.75
N SER A 386 6.90 12.05 -17.19
CA SER A 386 7.14 10.72 -17.75
C SER A 386 5.89 9.87 -17.68
N THR A 387 5.67 9.04 -18.69
CA THR A 387 4.44 8.25 -18.80
C THR A 387 4.73 6.75 -18.89
N ARG A 388 3.82 5.96 -18.35
CA ARG A 388 3.82 4.49 -18.45
C ARG A 388 2.41 4.01 -18.79
N LEU A 389 2.31 3.22 -19.84
CA LEU A 389 1.09 2.52 -20.23
C LEU A 389 1.34 1.02 -20.17
N GLN A 390 0.42 0.32 -19.54
CA GLN A 390 0.33 -1.14 -19.52
C GLN A 390 -1.04 -1.55 -20.05
N VAL A 391 -1.07 -2.34 -21.10
CA VAL A 391 -2.30 -2.92 -21.64
C VAL A 391 -2.43 -4.35 -21.14
N PHE A 392 -3.60 -4.67 -20.64
CA PHE A 392 -3.96 -5.80 -19.83
C PHE A 392 -3.34 -5.74 -18.43
N ALA A 393 -4.14 -5.19 -17.51
CA ALA A 393 -3.81 -4.98 -16.10
C ALA A 393 -4.95 -5.55 -15.23
N PRO A 394 -5.02 -6.89 -15.04
CA PRO A 394 -6.16 -7.52 -14.38
C PRO A 394 -6.19 -7.32 -12.86
N VAL A 395 -5.06 -7.06 -12.23
CA VAL A 395 -4.91 -7.00 -10.77
C VAL A 395 -4.49 -5.62 -10.26
N GLU A 396 -3.68 -4.91 -11.02
CA GLU A 396 -3.04 -3.64 -10.64
C GLU A 396 -4.06 -2.54 -10.28
N PRO A 397 -5.20 -2.37 -11.00
CA PRO A 397 -6.20 -1.39 -10.61
C PRO A 397 -6.91 -1.69 -9.29
N ALA A 398 -7.00 -2.97 -8.90
CA ALA A 398 -7.65 -3.40 -7.66
C ALA A 398 -6.68 -3.38 -6.46
N LEU A 399 -5.41 -3.68 -6.68
CA LEU A 399 -4.36 -3.76 -5.68
C LEU A 399 -3.29 -2.70 -5.96
N ASN A 400 -3.67 -1.45 -5.76
CA ASN A 400 -2.78 -0.31 -5.96
C ASN A 400 -1.51 -0.43 -5.13
N ASP A 401 -0.36 -0.10 -5.74
CA ASP A 401 0.96 -0.01 -5.10
C ASP A 401 1.51 -1.36 -4.56
N GLN A 402 1.01 -2.49 -5.05
CA GLN A 402 1.54 -3.80 -4.69
C GLN A 402 2.79 -4.14 -5.53
N ARG A 403 3.94 -3.61 -5.08
CA ARG A 403 5.24 -3.81 -5.76
C ARG A 403 5.58 -5.28 -6.04
N GLY A 404 5.12 -6.19 -5.17
CA GLY A 404 5.30 -7.64 -5.36
C GLY A 404 4.57 -8.17 -6.59
N ILE A 405 3.35 -7.69 -6.88
CA ILE A 405 2.59 -8.08 -8.07
C ILE A 405 3.24 -7.48 -9.32
N GLU A 406 3.56 -6.20 -9.30
CA GLU A 406 4.23 -5.53 -10.42
C GLU A 406 5.56 -6.19 -10.78
N ARG A 407 6.28 -6.70 -9.80
CA ARG A 407 7.58 -7.35 -9.97
C ARG A 407 7.48 -8.77 -10.49
N ASN A 408 6.55 -9.56 -9.95
CA ASN A 408 6.51 -11.00 -10.19
C ASN A 408 5.46 -11.43 -11.22
N TRP A 409 4.38 -10.68 -11.42
CA TRP A 409 3.26 -11.10 -12.23
C TRP A 409 2.96 -10.20 -13.42
N SER A 410 2.99 -8.88 -13.24
CA SER A 410 2.67 -7.93 -14.32
C SER A 410 3.45 -8.16 -15.61
N PRO A 411 4.76 -8.52 -15.58
CA PRO A 411 5.48 -8.81 -16.80
C PRO A 411 4.93 -9.97 -17.62
N LEU A 412 4.23 -10.92 -17.00
CA LEU A 412 3.73 -12.12 -17.65
C LEU A 412 2.44 -11.90 -18.43
N TRP A 413 1.51 -11.11 -17.88
CA TRP A 413 0.23 -10.87 -18.54
C TRP A 413 0.15 -9.59 -19.36
N THR A 414 1.13 -8.69 -19.23
CA THR A 414 1.17 -7.47 -20.01
C THR A 414 1.27 -7.75 -21.50
N VAL A 415 0.25 -7.34 -22.26
CA VAL A 415 0.22 -7.50 -23.73
C VAL A 415 1.03 -6.40 -24.40
N TRP A 416 0.84 -5.15 -23.99
CA TRP A 416 1.56 -3.99 -24.51
C TRP A 416 2.07 -3.14 -23.38
N ARG A 417 3.32 -2.73 -23.48
CA ARG A 417 3.97 -1.80 -22.55
C ARG A 417 4.57 -0.64 -23.32
N ALA A 418 4.27 0.57 -22.92
CA ALA A 418 4.90 1.78 -23.42
C ALA A 418 5.37 2.63 -22.25
N GLN A 419 6.57 3.17 -22.33
CA GLN A 419 7.18 4.05 -21.34
C GLN A 419 7.87 5.18 -22.07
N ASP A 420 7.59 6.41 -21.66
CA ASP A 420 8.19 7.63 -22.18
C ASP A 420 8.83 8.38 -21.00
N ASN A 421 10.13 8.58 -21.05
CA ASN A 421 10.87 9.31 -20.02
C ASN A 421 11.02 10.78 -20.44
N ALA A 422 10.33 11.67 -19.76
CA ALA A 422 10.35 13.09 -20.07
C ALA A 422 11.70 13.77 -19.76
N THR A 423 12.48 13.22 -18.81
CA THR A 423 13.73 13.82 -18.35
C THR A 423 14.87 13.61 -19.35
N ASN A 424 14.97 12.43 -19.95
CA ASN A 424 16.05 12.06 -20.86
C ASN A 424 15.58 11.84 -22.31
N GLY A 425 14.27 11.97 -22.58
CA GLY A 425 13.68 11.77 -23.91
C GLY A 425 13.71 10.32 -24.42
N CYS A 426 13.98 9.35 -23.53
CA CYS A 426 14.01 7.94 -23.90
C CYS A 426 12.60 7.36 -23.94
N GLN A 427 12.33 6.52 -24.93
CA GLN A 427 11.06 5.82 -25.12
C GLN A 427 11.30 4.33 -25.26
N SER A 428 10.44 3.52 -24.65
CA SER A 428 10.46 2.07 -24.79
C SER A 428 9.05 1.53 -25.03
N ARG A 429 8.93 0.65 -26.01
CA ARG A 429 7.67 0.01 -26.38
C ARG A 429 7.89 -1.47 -26.57
N SER A 430 7.02 -2.29 -25.99
CA SER A 430 7.14 -3.75 -26.06
C SER A 430 5.77 -4.38 -26.24
N LEU A 431 5.67 -5.36 -27.12
CA LEU A 431 4.50 -6.19 -27.37
C LEU A 431 4.81 -7.64 -27.00
N LEU A 432 3.93 -8.31 -26.27
CA LEU A 432 3.95 -9.74 -25.98
C LEU A 432 5.37 -10.28 -25.73
N TRP A 433 5.88 -10.08 -24.48
CA TRP A 433 7.16 -10.61 -24.04
C TRP A 433 8.36 -10.24 -24.92
N ASN A 434 8.33 -9.04 -25.52
CA ASN A 434 9.33 -8.56 -26.48
C ASN A 434 9.28 -9.29 -27.85
N LEU A 435 8.14 -9.86 -28.26
CA LEU A 435 7.93 -10.31 -29.64
C LEU A 435 8.21 -9.18 -30.63
N TYR A 436 7.74 -7.98 -30.29
CA TYR A 436 8.19 -6.71 -30.89
C TYR A 436 8.68 -5.80 -29.78
N ARG A 437 9.77 -5.10 -30.06
CA ARG A 437 10.30 -4.09 -29.15
C ARG A 437 10.94 -2.95 -29.91
N SER A 438 10.79 -1.73 -29.39
CA SER A 438 11.43 -0.52 -29.90
C SER A 438 11.88 0.35 -28.73
N ASP A 439 13.17 0.61 -28.66
CA ASP A 439 13.80 1.53 -27.72
C ASP A 439 14.39 2.70 -28.50
N THR A 440 14.00 3.91 -28.13
CA THR A 440 14.42 5.15 -28.77
C THR A 440 15.04 6.06 -27.73
N THR A 441 16.23 6.53 -28.00
CA THR A 441 16.89 7.60 -27.24
C THR A 441 17.03 8.82 -28.17
N PRO A 442 17.43 10.00 -27.69
CA PRO A 442 17.64 11.16 -28.55
C PRO A 442 18.61 10.93 -29.71
N THR A 443 19.56 10.01 -29.56
CA THR A 443 20.61 9.74 -30.56
C THR A 443 20.47 8.39 -31.24
N THR A 444 19.79 7.41 -30.60
CA THR A 444 19.75 6.04 -31.09
C THR A 444 18.32 5.50 -31.18
N ARG A 445 18.06 4.65 -32.15
CA ARG A 445 16.83 3.90 -32.27
C ARG A 445 17.14 2.42 -32.48
N LYS A 446 16.63 1.57 -31.58
CA LYS A 446 16.77 0.12 -31.67
C LYS A 446 15.38 -0.48 -31.80
N SER A 447 15.16 -1.30 -32.81
CA SER A 447 13.92 -2.03 -33.00
C SER A 447 14.19 -3.51 -33.20
N SER A 448 13.36 -4.37 -32.65
CA SER A 448 13.51 -5.82 -32.68
C SER A 448 12.15 -6.47 -32.94
N LEU A 449 12.15 -7.49 -33.79
CA LEU A 449 10.97 -8.25 -34.16
C LEU A 449 11.26 -9.76 -34.01
N LEU A 450 10.23 -10.55 -33.66
CA LEU A 450 10.27 -11.99 -33.44
C LEU A 450 11.38 -12.36 -32.43
N PHE A 451 11.29 -11.77 -31.20
CA PHE A 451 12.23 -11.99 -30.10
C PHE A 451 13.69 -11.69 -30.47
N GLY A 452 13.92 -10.77 -31.39
CA GLY A 452 15.27 -10.39 -31.82
C GLY A 452 15.80 -11.12 -33.06
N LEU A 453 14.97 -11.91 -33.72
CA LEU A 453 15.37 -12.55 -34.98
C LEU A 453 15.71 -11.52 -36.04
N PHE A 454 14.96 -10.40 -36.06
CA PHE A 454 15.24 -9.25 -36.92
C PHE A 454 15.46 -8.03 -36.03
N GLN A 455 16.61 -7.38 -36.19
CA GLN A 455 16.98 -6.21 -35.41
C GLN A 455 17.39 -5.09 -36.35
N TYR A 456 16.92 -3.89 -36.04
CA TYR A 456 17.33 -2.65 -36.69
C TYR A 456 17.91 -1.72 -35.62
N MET A 457 19.09 -1.19 -35.90
CA MET A 457 19.72 -0.19 -35.04
C MET A 457 20.13 1.00 -35.91
N HIS A 458 19.69 2.17 -35.48
CA HIS A 458 20.10 3.47 -36.00
C HIS A 458 20.89 4.19 -34.91
N ASP A 459 22.14 4.52 -35.20
CA ASP A 459 23.04 5.24 -34.29
C ASP A 459 23.55 6.50 -34.99
N GLY A 460 22.65 7.55 -35.06
CA GLY A 460 22.97 8.85 -35.64
C GLY A 460 23.53 8.84 -37.02
N GLU A 461 24.64 8.14 -37.28
CA GLU A 461 25.37 8.11 -38.52
C GLU A 461 25.25 6.79 -39.29
N THR A 462 25.03 5.67 -38.61
CA THR A 462 25.03 4.34 -39.19
C THR A 462 23.71 3.61 -38.96
N ASP A 463 23.25 2.96 -40.04
CA ASP A 463 22.11 2.04 -39.97
C ASP A 463 22.65 0.61 -40.04
N ARG A 464 22.27 -0.22 -39.06
CA ARG A 464 22.64 -1.64 -39.02
C ARG A 464 21.37 -2.49 -38.96
N VAL A 465 21.33 -3.52 -39.76
CA VAL A 465 20.30 -4.54 -39.75
C VAL A 465 20.95 -5.88 -39.42
N ARG A 466 20.45 -6.53 -38.38
CA ARG A 466 20.88 -7.87 -37.99
C ARG A 466 19.73 -8.85 -38.20
N CYS A 467 20.03 -9.95 -38.88
CA CYS A 467 19.08 -11.01 -39.13
C CYS A 467 19.61 -12.34 -38.55
N PHE A 468 18.69 -13.18 -38.05
CA PHE A 468 19.00 -14.52 -37.55
C PHE A 468 20.13 -14.56 -36.51
N TYR A 469 20.20 -13.52 -35.66
CA TYR A 469 21.19 -13.33 -34.57
C TYR A 469 22.67 -13.25 -34.98
N GLY A 470 23.01 -13.48 -36.23
CA GLY A 470 24.42 -13.55 -36.66
C GLY A 470 24.75 -12.89 -38.00
N LEU A 471 23.75 -12.49 -38.78
CA LEU A 471 23.97 -11.86 -40.08
C LEU A 471 23.83 -10.34 -39.93
N ASP A 472 24.95 -9.63 -39.87
CA ASP A 472 25.01 -8.18 -39.72
C ASP A 472 25.19 -7.49 -41.08
N PHE A 473 24.30 -6.57 -41.41
CA PHE A 473 24.35 -5.74 -42.62
C PHE A 473 24.46 -4.28 -42.20
N ASN A 474 25.55 -3.62 -42.60
CA ASN A 474 25.71 -2.19 -42.44
C ASN A 474 25.12 -1.48 -43.66
N LEU A 475 24.10 -0.69 -43.47
CA LEU A 475 23.54 0.14 -44.51
C LEU A 475 24.23 1.50 -44.44
N HIS A 476 25.13 1.76 -45.45
CA HIS A 476 25.81 3.04 -45.56
C HIS A 476 24.80 4.17 -45.83
N LYS A 477 24.76 5.18 -44.97
CA LYS A 477 24.01 6.41 -45.23
C LYS A 477 24.66 7.09 -46.44
N ARG A 478 23.91 7.37 -47.50
CA ARG A 478 24.35 8.28 -48.56
C ARG A 478 24.69 9.62 -47.92
N VAL A 479 25.96 9.96 -47.88
CA VAL A 479 26.43 11.30 -47.58
C VAL A 479 25.80 12.23 -48.63
N LYS A 480 24.91 13.12 -48.25
CA LYS A 480 24.55 14.27 -49.09
C LYS A 480 25.84 15.09 -49.24
N LEU A 481 26.50 14.95 -50.38
CA LEU A 481 27.49 15.90 -50.80
C LEU A 481 26.82 17.28 -50.81
N ALA A 482 27.26 18.12 -49.89
CA ALA A 482 26.96 19.54 -49.96
C ALA A 482 27.51 20.02 -51.30
N SER A 483 26.63 20.42 -52.20
CA SER A 483 27.01 21.12 -53.41
C SER A 483 27.73 22.39 -52.97
N GLU A 484 29.08 22.42 -53.19
CA GLU A 484 29.86 23.62 -53.18
C GLU A 484 29.25 24.54 -54.25
N THR A 485 28.54 25.55 -53.81
CA THR A 485 28.15 26.69 -54.63
C THR A 485 29.43 27.53 -54.81
N THR A 486 30.16 27.23 -55.88
CA THR A 486 31.12 28.17 -56.42
C THR A 486 30.42 29.46 -56.79
N SER A 487 30.67 30.50 -56.01
CA SER A 487 30.30 31.86 -56.33
C SER A 487 31.24 32.33 -57.45
N PRO A 488 30.74 32.81 -58.56
CA PRO A 488 31.62 33.49 -59.52
C PRO A 488 31.92 34.91 -59.00
N MET A 489 33.23 35.20 -58.93
CA MET A 489 33.69 36.55 -58.85
C MET A 489 33.20 37.33 -60.07
N ASN A 490 32.60 38.47 -59.84
CA ASN A 490 32.80 39.73 -60.60
C ASN A 490 32.43 40.90 -59.67
#